data_f76ee795afa7150f06f72e6ec369b19b
#
_entry.id   f76ee795afa7150f06f72e6ec369b19b
#
_cell.length_a   1.000
_cell.length_b   1.000
_cell.length_c   1.000
_cell.angle_alpha   90.00
_cell.angle_beta   90.00
_cell.angle_gamma   90.00
#
_symmetry.space_group_name_H-M   'P 1'
#
loop_
_entity.id
_entity.type
_entity.pdbx_description
1 polymer ?
#
loop_
_entity_poly.entity_id
_entity_poly.type
_entity_poly.pdbx_seq_one_letter_code
_entity_poly.pdbx_strand_id
1 'polypeptide(L)'
;MKICFLGVLFFCAGTLLAQKNISKIPLIGEDAPAFAAESTLGIINFPQDYGRKWKILFSHPRDFTPVCSSEILELASMQEEFSKLGVQPVVLSTDTKDQHMMWQKTLEEISFKGRDPVKIDFPLVEDKSGAIAKMYGMLHYPVSTTESVRGVFIVDPDNKIRAIFFYPMTVGRDLKEIERVIIALQTVDGNQYATPVNWKPGEDVLVTHFPYTEKEVEKKPELKEDYYNVGNLMWFKKTDSK
;
A
#
# COMPACT_ATOMS: atom_id res chain seq x y z
N MET A 1 30.18 54.98 52.60
CA MET A 1 30.56 53.79 51.89
C MET A 1 29.28 53.31 51.18
N LYS A 2 29.14 53.61 49.88
CA LYS A 2 27.94 53.27 49.04
C LYS A 2 28.30 52.03 48.22
N ILE A 3 27.59 50.92 48.46
CA ILE A 3 27.74 49.69 47.72
C ILE A 3 26.73 49.71 46.54
N CYS A 4 27.24 49.82 45.34
CA CYS A 4 26.41 49.64 44.14
C CYS A 4 26.23 48.13 43.84
N PHE A 5 24.98 47.66 43.89
CA PHE A 5 24.63 46.35 43.39
C PHE A 5 24.41 46.42 41.84
N LEU A 6 25.25 45.76 41.10
CA LEU A 6 25.12 45.60 39.64
C LEU A 6 24.30 44.34 39.37
N GLY A 7 23.04 44.53 38.98
CA GLY A 7 22.16 43.42 38.61
C GLY A 7 22.52 42.91 37.17
N VAL A 8 22.99 41.68 37.10
CA VAL A 8 23.21 41.00 35.81
C VAL A 8 21.90 40.37 35.34
N LEU A 9 21.29 40.98 34.33
CA LEU A 9 20.15 40.36 33.61
C LEU A 9 20.66 39.24 32.73
N PHE A 10 20.37 37.98 33.08
CA PHE A 10 20.54 36.81 32.22
C PHE A 10 19.41 36.78 31.19
N PHE A 11 19.72 37.14 29.95
CA PHE A 11 18.83 36.93 28.81
C PHE A 11 18.89 35.45 28.41
N CYS A 12 17.92 34.66 28.85
CA CYS A 12 17.76 33.29 28.39
C CYS A 12 17.18 33.34 26.97
N ALA A 13 18.04 33.28 25.94
CA ALA A 13 17.64 33.13 24.58
C ALA A 13 17.11 31.67 24.40
N GLY A 14 15.80 31.50 24.56
CA GLY A 14 15.13 30.24 24.20
C GLY A 14 15.24 30.05 22.72
N THR A 15 16.08 29.10 22.30
CA THR A 15 16.08 28.60 20.92
C THR A 15 14.75 27.88 20.68
N LEU A 16 13.81 28.52 19.98
CA LEU A 16 12.66 27.85 19.38
C LEU A 16 13.23 26.85 18.37
N LEU A 17 13.40 25.60 18.79
CA LEU A 17 13.57 24.51 17.86
C LEU A 17 12.24 24.39 17.09
N ALA A 18 12.24 24.86 15.86
CA ALA A 18 11.15 24.62 14.93
C ALA A 18 10.96 23.10 14.86
N GLN A 19 9.90 22.62 15.48
CA GLN A 19 9.54 21.20 15.44
C GLN A 19 9.24 20.86 13.99
N LYS A 20 10.22 20.23 13.32
CA LYS A 20 10.06 19.75 11.96
C LYS A 20 8.86 18.80 12.00
N ASN A 21 7.76 19.17 11.36
CA ASN A 21 6.60 18.30 11.20
C ASN A 21 7.03 17.09 10.37
N ILE A 22 7.59 16.08 11.03
CA ILE A 22 7.94 14.81 10.42
C ILE A 22 6.64 14.01 10.40
N SER A 23 6.06 13.88 9.22
CA SER A 23 4.97 12.91 8.99
C SER A 23 5.53 11.51 9.25
N LYS A 24 5.02 10.82 10.28
CA LYS A 24 5.45 9.45 10.57
C LYS A 24 4.73 8.53 9.61
N ILE A 25 5.49 7.80 8.78
CA ILE A 25 4.96 6.73 7.94
C ILE A 25 4.71 5.51 8.84
N PRO A 26 3.51 4.92 8.87
CA PRO A 26 3.28 3.65 9.55
C PRO A 26 4.16 2.55 8.95
N LEU A 27 4.74 1.71 9.79
CA LEU A 27 5.71 0.71 9.36
C LEU A 27 5.04 -0.63 8.99
N ILE A 28 5.75 -1.45 8.20
CA ILE A 28 5.36 -2.84 7.92
C ILE A 28 5.28 -3.60 9.25
N GLY A 29 4.16 -4.31 9.47
CA GLY A 29 3.84 -5.02 10.71
C GLY A 29 3.05 -4.19 11.74
N GLU A 30 3.00 -2.88 11.62
CA GLU A 30 2.12 -2.04 12.45
C GLU A 30 0.65 -2.18 12.02
N ASP A 31 -0.28 -1.84 12.91
CA ASP A 31 -1.68 -1.73 12.57
C ASP A 31 -1.90 -0.58 11.60
N ALA A 32 -2.73 -0.80 10.58
CA ALA A 32 -3.16 0.27 9.68
C ALA A 32 -3.92 1.33 10.47
N PRO A 33 -3.48 2.61 10.47
CA PRO A 33 -4.17 3.66 11.19
C PRO A 33 -5.64 3.77 10.79
N ALA A 34 -6.54 3.71 11.78
CA ALA A 34 -7.98 3.75 11.55
C ALA A 34 -8.45 5.17 11.29
N PHE A 35 -9.41 5.31 10.38
CA PHE A 35 -10.12 6.58 10.12
C PHE A 35 -11.57 6.35 9.70
N ALA A 36 -12.39 7.37 9.90
CA ALA A 36 -13.73 7.46 9.34
C ALA A 36 -13.77 8.67 8.39
N ALA A 37 -14.34 8.49 7.20
CA ALA A 37 -14.39 9.55 6.19
C ALA A 37 -15.57 9.38 5.22
N GLU A 38 -16.02 10.49 4.63
CA GLU A 38 -16.95 10.49 3.51
C GLU A 38 -16.29 9.90 2.26
N SER A 39 -17.08 9.20 1.46
CA SER A 39 -16.66 8.67 0.17
C SER A 39 -17.77 8.70 -0.85
N THR A 40 -17.49 8.33 -2.10
CA THR A 40 -18.51 8.18 -3.15
C THR A 40 -19.53 7.07 -2.83
N LEU A 41 -19.23 6.17 -1.90
CA LEU A 41 -20.10 5.09 -1.46
C LEU A 41 -20.67 5.31 -0.03
N GLY A 42 -20.64 6.56 0.47
CA GLY A 42 -21.06 6.92 1.82
C GLY A 42 -19.90 7.00 2.81
N ILE A 43 -20.23 7.05 4.10
CA ILE A 43 -19.22 7.06 5.17
C ILE A 43 -18.59 5.67 5.27
N ILE A 44 -17.27 5.63 5.31
CA ILE A 44 -16.52 4.40 5.56
C ILE A 44 -15.68 4.50 6.84
N ASN A 45 -15.52 3.38 7.52
CA ASN A 45 -14.60 3.21 8.65
C ASN A 45 -13.48 2.25 8.19
N PHE A 46 -12.32 2.79 7.87
CA PHE A 46 -11.16 2.01 7.42
C PHE A 46 -10.28 1.64 8.62
N PRO A 47 -9.79 0.43 8.73
CA PRO A 47 -10.01 -0.74 7.88
C PRO A 47 -11.23 -1.61 8.26
N GLN A 48 -12.00 -1.24 9.29
CA GLN A 48 -12.98 -2.09 9.98
C GLN A 48 -14.13 -2.55 9.07
N ASP A 49 -14.66 -1.69 8.20
CA ASP A 49 -15.81 -2.01 7.34
C ASP A 49 -15.52 -3.15 6.33
N TYR A 50 -14.24 -3.45 6.12
CA TYR A 50 -13.81 -4.46 5.15
C TYR A 50 -13.50 -5.82 5.80
N GLY A 51 -13.65 -5.94 7.13
CA GLY A 51 -13.49 -7.18 7.86
C GLY A 51 -12.18 -7.89 7.56
N ARG A 52 -12.27 -9.18 7.25
CA ARG A 52 -11.09 -10.01 6.95
C ARG A 52 -10.64 -10.01 5.49
N LYS A 53 -11.09 -9.06 4.68
CA LYS A 53 -10.51 -8.86 3.35
C LYS A 53 -9.10 -8.28 3.46
N TRP A 54 -8.28 -8.49 2.46
CA TRP A 54 -7.12 -7.65 2.17
C TRP A 54 -7.60 -6.27 1.73
N LYS A 55 -6.84 -5.23 2.02
CA LYS A 55 -7.19 -3.86 1.63
C LYS A 55 -5.99 -3.21 0.94
N ILE A 56 -6.28 -2.38 -0.06
CA ILE A 56 -5.31 -1.48 -0.67
C ILE A 56 -5.77 -0.06 -0.37
N LEU A 57 -5.04 0.67 0.46
CA LEU A 57 -5.22 2.12 0.56
C LEU A 57 -4.32 2.77 -0.49
N PHE A 58 -4.94 3.45 -1.46
CA PHE A 58 -4.33 3.94 -2.68
C PHE A 58 -4.54 5.44 -2.80
N SER A 59 -3.51 6.26 -2.52
CA SER A 59 -3.63 7.71 -2.63
C SER A 59 -3.23 8.21 -4.02
N HIS A 60 -3.88 9.30 -4.45
CA HIS A 60 -3.49 10.05 -5.64
C HIS A 60 -3.50 11.56 -5.34
N PRO A 61 -2.74 12.38 -6.11
CA PRO A 61 -2.61 13.80 -5.83
C PRO A 61 -3.89 14.59 -5.99
N ARG A 62 -4.59 14.44 -7.14
CA ARG A 62 -5.76 15.25 -7.47
C ARG A 62 -6.62 14.60 -8.55
N ASP A 63 -7.94 14.75 -8.42
CA ASP A 63 -8.93 14.41 -9.44
C ASP A 63 -8.70 15.18 -10.76
N PHE A 64 -9.28 14.71 -11.84
CA PHE A 64 -9.23 15.32 -13.18
C PHE A 64 -7.82 15.55 -13.74
N THR A 65 -6.81 14.83 -13.22
CA THR A 65 -5.45 14.90 -13.77
C THR A 65 -5.12 13.65 -14.60
N PRO A 66 -4.28 13.77 -15.66
CA PRO A 66 -4.07 12.68 -16.61
C PRO A 66 -3.54 11.39 -15.99
N VAL A 67 -2.51 11.47 -15.14
CA VAL A 67 -1.91 10.29 -14.50
C VAL A 67 -2.89 9.63 -13.53
N CYS A 68 -3.59 10.42 -12.71
CA CYS A 68 -4.58 9.88 -11.77
C CYS A 68 -5.74 9.22 -12.52
N SER A 69 -6.25 9.85 -13.59
CA SER A 69 -7.30 9.25 -14.43
C SER A 69 -6.87 7.91 -15.03
N SER A 70 -5.64 7.83 -15.55
CA SER A 70 -5.13 6.58 -16.10
C SER A 70 -4.99 5.46 -15.05
N GLU A 71 -4.61 5.80 -13.81
CA GLU A 71 -4.50 4.84 -12.71
C GLU A 71 -5.88 4.33 -12.25
N ILE A 72 -6.87 5.22 -12.10
CA ILE A 72 -8.21 4.82 -11.65
C ILE A 72 -8.93 4.01 -12.72
N LEU A 73 -8.79 4.35 -14.00
CA LEU A 73 -9.32 3.54 -15.11
C LEU A 73 -8.69 2.14 -15.14
N GLU A 74 -7.39 2.03 -14.91
CA GLU A 74 -6.71 0.72 -14.81
C GLU A 74 -7.18 -0.04 -13.57
N LEU A 75 -7.26 0.61 -12.41
CA LEU A 75 -7.73 -0.01 -11.16
C LEU A 75 -9.17 -0.51 -11.30
N ALA A 76 -10.06 0.28 -11.93
CA ALA A 76 -11.43 -0.11 -12.22
C ALA A 76 -11.50 -1.35 -13.12
N SER A 77 -10.63 -1.44 -14.13
CA SER A 77 -10.57 -2.62 -15.00
C SER A 77 -10.08 -3.89 -14.29
N MET A 78 -9.35 -3.75 -13.17
CA MET A 78 -8.80 -4.84 -12.36
C MET A 78 -9.62 -5.15 -11.11
N GLN A 79 -10.70 -4.42 -10.82
CA GLN A 79 -11.46 -4.56 -9.57
C GLN A 79 -12.07 -5.95 -9.38
N GLU A 80 -12.47 -6.62 -10.47
CA GLU A 80 -12.96 -8.00 -10.41
C GLU A 80 -11.83 -8.99 -10.05
N GLU A 81 -10.63 -8.79 -10.58
CA GLU A 81 -9.44 -9.58 -10.25
C GLU A 81 -9.07 -9.42 -8.78
N PHE A 82 -9.04 -8.18 -8.28
CA PHE A 82 -8.84 -7.91 -6.85
C PHE A 82 -9.93 -8.51 -5.97
N SER A 83 -11.18 -8.45 -6.40
CA SER A 83 -12.29 -9.07 -5.68
C SER A 83 -12.14 -10.60 -5.56
N LYS A 84 -11.71 -11.28 -6.63
CA LYS A 84 -11.41 -12.73 -6.63
C LYS A 84 -10.27 -13.09 -5.69
N LEU A 85 -9.32 -12.18 -5.49
CA LEU A 85 -8.23 -12.31 -4.52
C LEU A 85 -8.65 -11.95 -3.08
N GLY A 86 -9.92 -11.59 -2.86
CA GLY A 86 -10.40 -11.12 -1.56
C GLY A 86 -9.84 -9.76 -1.14
N VAL A 87 -9.53 -8.89 -2.11
CA VAL A 87 -8.91 -7.57 -1.90
C VAL A 87 -9.92 -6.46 -2.17
N GLN A 88 -9.95 -5.47 -1.28
CA GLN A 88 -10.76 -4.26 -1.41
C GLN A 88 -9.88 -3.04 -1.66
N PRO A 89 -9.93 -2.43 -2.85
CA PRO A 89 -9.34 -1.12 -3.09
C PRO A 89 -10.12 -0.01 -2.35
N VAL A 90 -9.39 0.94 -1.78
CA VAL A 90 -9.90 2.17 -1.17
C VAL A 90 -9.01 3.30 -1.66
N VAL A 91 -9.58 4.21 -2.43
CA VAL A 91 -8.84 5.31 -3.07
C VAL A 91 -9.01 6.58 -2.26
N LEU A 92 -7.95 7.37 -2.12
CA LEU A 92 -7.89 8.56 -1.28
C LEU A 92 -7.26 9.74 -2.02
N SER A 93 -7.85 10.93 -1.92
CA SER A 93 -7.17 12.19 -2.24
C SER A 93 -7.65 13.33 -1.34
N THR A 94 -7.03 14.49 -1.46
CA THR A 94 -7.44 15.71 -0.74
C THR A 94 -8.59 16.45 -1.44
N ASP A 95 -9.16 15.91 -2.51
CA ASP A 95 -10.36 16.43 -3.16
C ASP A 95 -11.60 16.15 -2.32
N THR A 96 -12.67 16.87 -2.60
CA THR A 96 -13.96 16.71 -1.92
C THR A 96 -14.74 15.53 -2.50
N LYS A 97 -15.66 14.97 -1.71
CA LYS A 97 -16.59 13.93 -2.17
C LYS A 97 -17.35 14.33 -3.43
N ASP A 98 -17.82 15.59 -3.52
CA ASP A 98 -18.55 16.07 -4.70
C ASP A 98 -17.64 16.08 -5.95
N GLN A 99 -16.36 16.47 -5.81
CA GLN A 99 -15.38 16.38 -6.90
C GLN A 99 -15.15 14.92 -7.29
N HIS A 100 -14.97 14.00 -6.34
CA HIS A 100 -14.86 12.58 -6.60
C HIS A 100 -16.07 12.02 -7.36
N MET A 101 -17.29 12.37 -6.97
CA MET A 101 -18.50 11.92 -7.65
C MET A 101 -18.57 12.43 -9.10
N MET A 102 -18.21 13.68 -9.34
CA MET A 102 -18.15 14.25 -10.68
C MET A 102 -17.07 13.57 -11.54
N TRP A 103 -15.90 13.37 -10.97
CA TRP A 103 -14.78 12.72 -11.65
C TRP A 103 -15.06 11.25 -11.94
N GLN A 104 -15.60 10.50 -10.96
CA GLN A 104 -16.03 9.11 -11.14
C GLN A 104 -16.97 8.99 -12.34
N LYS A 105 -18.03 9.83 -12.39
CA LYS A 105 -18.97 9.84 -13.52
C LYS A 105 -18.26 10.08 -14.85
N THR A 106 -17.31 11.00 -14.90
CA THR A 106 -16.54 11.28 -16.11
C THR A 106 -15.68 10.08 -16.51
N LEU A 107 -14.99 9.42 -15.57
CA LEU A 107 -14.16 8.27 -15.84
C LEU A 107 -14.97 7.07 -16.36
N GLU A 108 -16.16 6.86 -15.82
CA GLU A 108 -17.07 5.77 -16.19
C GLU A 108 -17.66 5.91 -17.62
N GLU A 109 -17.35 7.01 -18.32
CA GLU A 109 -17.72 7.22 -19.72
C GLU A 109 -16.52 7.03 -20.68
N ILE A 110 -15.31 6.76 -20.15
CA ILE A 110 -14.06 6.71 -20.92
C ILE A 110 -13.70 5.27 -21.32
N SER A 111 -13.54 5.03 -22.63
CA SER A 111 -12.83 3.84 -23.14
C SER A 111 -11.33 4.04 -22.98
N PHE A 112 -10.64 3.10 -22.32
CA PHE A 112 -9.22 3.21 -22.04
C PHE A 112 -8.45 1.96 -22.46
N LYS A 113 -7.35 2.13 -23.20
CA LYS A 113 -6.52 1.04 -23.72
C LYS A 113 -7.31 0.00 -24.52
N GLY A 114 -8.30 0.43 -25.30
CA GLY A 114 -9.15 -0.44 -26.12
C GLY A 114 -10.19 -1.25 -25.32
N ARG A 115 -10.39 -0.96 -24.06
CA ARG A 115 -11.44 -1.54 -23.20
C ARG A 115 -12.65 -0.60 -23.15
N ASP A 116 -13.84 -1.18 -23.06
CA ASP A 116 -15.07 -0.42 -22.85
C ASP A 116 -15.07 0.30 -21.50
N PRO A 117 -15.91 1.36 -21.35
CA PRO A 117 -16.12 2.03 -20.09
C PRO A 117 -16.54 1.07 -18.97
N VAL A 118 -15.97 1.24 -17.78
CA VAL A 118 -16.17 0.35 -16.61
C VAL A 118 -16.70 1.18 -15.45
N LYS A 119 -17.66 0.64 -14.70
CA LYS A 119 -18.12 1.19 -13.44
C LYS A 119 -17.05 1.07 -12.37
N ILE A 120 -16.99 2.05 -11.47
CA ILE A 120 -16.05 2.10 -10.36
C ILE A 120 -16.81 1.68 -9.09
N ASP A 121 -16.53 0.47 -8.60
CA ASP A 121 -17.22 -0.16 -7.47
C ASP A 121 -16.45 -0.06 -6.14
N PHE A 122 -15.36 0.73 -6.10
CA PHE A 122 -14.60 1.00 -4.90
C PHE A 122 -14.76 2.46 -4.45
N PRO A 123 -14.64 2.76 -3.14
CA PRO A 123 -14.83 4.12 -2.64
C PRO A 123 -13.67 5.05 -3.05
N LEU A 124 -14.02 6.26 -3.48
CA LEU A 124 -13.15 7.42 -3.55
C LEU A 124 -13.39 8.25 -2.30
N VAL A 125 -12.37 8.38 -1.45
CA VAL A 125 -12.45 8.91 -0.08
C VAL A 125 -12.00 10.36 -0.04
N GLU A 126 -12.82 11.21 0.56
CA GLU A 126 -12.50 12.61 0.83
C GLU A 126 -11.48 12.70 1.98
N ASP A 127 -10.37 13.39 1.73
CA ASP A 127 -9.42 13.84 2.77
C ASP A 127 -9.11 15.33 2.61
N LYS A 128 -10.13 16.16 2.49
CA LYS A 128 -10.01 17.61 2.27
C LYS A 128 -9.04 18.31 3.22
N SER A 129 -8.91 17.83 4.44
CA SER A 129 -7.98 18.37 5.43
C SER A 129 -6.55 17.85 5.29
N GLY A 130 -6.33 16.79 4.52
CA GLY A 130 -5.06 16.06 4.45
C GLY A 130 -4.73 15.29 5.72
N ALA A 131 -5.69 15.09 6.62
CA ALA A 131 -5.46 14.43 7.91
C ALA A 131 -5.10 12.96 7.74
N ILE A 132 -5.79 12.24 6.85
CA ILE A 132 -5.52 10.83 6.55
C ILE A 132 -4.19 10.71 5.80
N ALA A 133 -3.97 11.55 4.79
CA ALA A 133 -2.71 11.60 4.05
C ALA A 133 -1.52 11.87 4.98
N LYS A 134 -1.68 12.77 5.97
CA LYS A 134 -0.66 13.03 7.00
C LYS A 134 -0.46 11.82 7.92
N MET A 135 -1.54 11.16 8.33
CA MET A 135 -1.52 9.99 9.22
C MET A 135 -0.75 8.81 8.59
N TYR A 136 -0.88 8.63 7.27
CA TYR A 136 -0.17 7.62 6.50
C TYR A 136 1.17 8.08 5.92
N GLY A 137 1.62 9.31 6.27
CA GLY A 137 2.88 9.85 5.75
C GLY A 137 2.88 10.13 4.25
N MET A 138 1.71 10.31 3.63
CA MET A 138 1.55 10.55 2.20
C MET A 138 1.71 12.04 1.81
N LEU A 139 1.76 12.97 2.79
CA LEU A 139 2.08 14.37 2.55
C LEU A 139 3.60 14.57 2.63
N HIS A 140 4.23 14.67 1.47
CA HIS A 140 5.65 14.92 1.35
C HIS A 140 5.89 16.43 1.19
N TYR A 141 6.09 17.15 2.28
CA TYR A 141 6.21 18.62 2.31
C TYR A 141 7.22 19.23 1.32
N PRO A 142 8.33 18.56 0.96
CA PRO A 142 9.20 19.05 -0.11
C PRO A 142 8.57 19.02 -1.50
N VAL A 143 7.47 18.25 -1.70
CA VAL A 143 6.77 18.09 -2.98
C VAL A 143 5.49 18.91 -2.99
N SER A 144 4.64 18.73 -1.96
CA SER A 144 3.37 19.47 -1.80
C SER A 144 2.98 19.54 -0.32
N THR A 145 2.36 20.64 0.06
CA THR A 145 1.80 20.82 1.41
C THR A 145 0.32 20.48 1.50
N THR A 146 -0.34 20.30 0.37
CA THR A 146 -1.80 20.13 0.26
C THR A 146 -2.22 18.88 -0.48
N GLU A 147 -1.37 18.32 -1.33
CA GLU A 147 -1.68 17.14 -2.13
C GLU A 147 -0.81 15.95 -1.68
N SER A 148 -1.42 14.77 -1.64
CA SER A 148 -0.67 13.55 -1.35
C SER A 148 0.22 13.13 -2.53
N VAL A 149 1.33 12.47 -2.24
CA VAL A 149 2.05 11.69 -3.25
C VAL A 149 1.27 10.42 -3.57
N ARG A 150 1.73 9.64 -4.55
CA ARG A 150 1.12 8.35 -4.90
C ARG A 150 1.57 7.28 -3.93
N GLY A 151 0.85 7.13 -2.82
CA GLY A 151 1.07 6.09 -1.83
C GLY A 151 0.21 4.85 -2.09
N VAL A 152 0.74 3.69 -1.73
CA VAL A 152 0.01 2.42 -1.66
C VAL A 152 0.35 1.76 -0.35
N PHE A 153 -0.65 1.38 0.42
CA PHE A 153 -0.51 0.55 1.61
C PHE A 153 -1.31 -0.73 1.40
N ILE A 154 -0.63 -1.87 1.40
CA ILE A 154 -1.27 -3.19 1.39
C ILE A 154 -1.47 -3.60 2.82
N VAL A 155 -2.73 -3.87 3.19
CA VAL A 155 -3.17 -4.21 4.55
C VAL A 155 -3.81 -5.59 4.53
N ASP A 156 -3.37 -6.47 5.43
CA ASP A 156 -3.84 -7.85 5.51
C ASP A 156 -5.20 -8.01 6.24
N PRO A 157 -5.73 -9.24 6.32
CA PRO A 157 -6.97 -9.54 7.05
C PRO A 157 -6.95 -9.21 8.54
N ASP A 158 -5.78 -9.14 9.16
CA ASP A 158 -5.60 -8.78 10.57
C ASP A 158 -5.30 -7.28 10.75
N ASN A 159 -5.52 -6.50 9.68
CA ASN A 159 -5.31 -5.05 9.61
C ASN A 159 -3.85 -4.61 9.81
N LYS A 160 -2.87 -5.49 9.53
CA LYS A 160 -1.45 -5.16 9.54
C LYS A 160 -1.00 -4.66 8.19
N ILE A 161 -0.15 -3.64 8.17
CA ILE A 161 0.52 -3.16 6.97
C ILE A 161 1.55 -4.20 6.54
N ARG A 162 1.49 -4.64 5.28
CA ARG A 162 2.35 -5.69 4.72
C ARG A 162 3.32 -5.19 3.66
N ALA A 163 2.95 -4.17 2.91
CA ALA A 163 3.82 -3.52 1.93
C ALA A 163 3.44 -2.05 1.76
N ILE A 164 4.42 -1.23 1.41
CA ILE A 164 4.26 0.22 1.24
C ILE A 164 5.01 0.62 -0.02
N PHE A 165 4.35 1.42 -0.89
CA PHE A 165 4.97 2.01 -2.06
C PHE A 165 4.73 3.50 -2.07
N PHE A 166 5.72 4.27 -2.46
CA PHE A 166 5.61 5.71 -2.72
C PHE A 166 6.20 6.04 -4.08
N TYR A 167 5.45 6.80 -4.86
CA TYR A 167 5.85 7.27 -6.18
C TYR A 167 5.72 8.78 -6.28
N PRO A 168 6.57 9.45 -7.09
CA PRO A 168 6.40 10.86 -7.43
C PRO A 168 5.04 11.11 -8.08
N MET A 169 4.53 12.34 -7.96
CA MET A 169 3.22 12.71 -8.52
C MET A 169 3.12 12.52 -10.04
N THR A 170 4.26 12.55 -10.74
CA THR A 170 4.35 12.46 -12.21
C THR A 170 4.51 11.04 -12.75
N VAL A 171 4.70 10.04 -11.89
CA VAL A 171 4.96 8.65 -12.28
C VAL A 171 3.75 7.79 -11.90
N GLY A 172 3.05 7.25 -12.91
CA GLY A 172 1.98 6.27 -12.70
C GLY A 172 2.52 4.94 -12.18
N ARG A 173 1.73 4.28 -11.32
CA ARG A 173 2.09 3.01 -10.68
C ARG A 173 1.84 1.82 -11.59
N ASP A 174 2.61 0.77 -11.42
CA ASP A 174 2.34 -0.52 -12.03
C ASP A 174 1.37 -1.32 -11.15
N LEU A 175 0.10 -1.40 -11.56
CA LEU A 175 -0.94 -2.11 -10.80
C LEU A 175 -0.76 -3.62 -10.84
N LYS A 176 -0.12 -4.16 -11.88
CA LYS A 176 0.23 -5.59 -11.96
C LYS A 176 1.32 -5.95 -10.95
N GLU A 177 2.24 -5.02 -10.64
CA GLU A 177 3.20 -5.22 -9.54
C GLU A 177 2.51 -5.19 -8.18
N ILE A 178 1.53 -4.32 -7.96
CA ILE A 178 0.73 -4.30 -6.72
C ILE A 178 -0.02 -5.62 -6.56
N GLU A 179 -0.68 -6.09 -7.60
CA GLU A 179 -1.35 -7.40 -7.65
C GLU A 179 -0.36 -8.54 -7.36
N ARG A 180 0.79 -8.56 -8.03
CA ARG A 180 1.83 -9.56 -7.83
C ARG A 180 2.28 -9.62 -6.36
N VAL A 181 2.50 -8.47 -5.73
CA VAL A 181 2.93 -8.41 -4.31
C VAL A 181 1.83 -8.94 -3.38
N ILE A 182 0.56 -8.66 -3.66
CA ILE A 182 -0.56 -9.21 -2.87
C ILE A 182 -0.58 -10.73 -2.98
N ILE A 183 -0.50 -11.28 -4.20
CA ILE A 183 -0.48 -12.73 -4.42
C ILE A 183 0.74 -13.35 -3.74
N ALA A 184 1.92 -12.71 -3.81
CA ALA A 184 3.11 -13.16 -3.12
C ALA A 184 2.90 -13.24 -1.60
N LEU A 185 2.32 -12.20 -1.00
CA LEU A 185 1.99 -12.16 0.43
C LEU A 185 0.99 -13.27 0.80
N GLN A 186 -0.06 -13.46 0.01
CA GLN A 186 -1.03 -14.54 0.23
C GLN A 186 -0.41 -15.93 0.09
N THR A 187 0.55 -16.09 -0.82
CA THR A 187 1.26 -17.36 -1.04
C THR A 187 2.13 -17.74 0.15
N VAL A 188 2.76 -16.76 0.81
CA VAL A 188 3.65 -17.04 1.96
C VAL A 188 2.92 -17.08 3.29
N ASP A 189 1.73 -16.47 3.40
CA ASP A 189 0.97 -16.42 4.65
C ASP A 189 0.51 -17.80 5.09
N GLY A 190 0.81 -18.14 6.36
CA GLY A 190 0.50 -19.44 6.94
C GLY A 190 1.37 -20.61 6.46
N ASN A 191 2.34 -20.34 5.58
CA ASN A 191 3.28 -21.32 5.05
C ASN A 191 4.70 -20.99 5.46
N GLN A 192 5.60 -22.00 5.42
CA GLN A 192 7.05 -21.80 5.59
C GLN A 192 7.73 -21.50 4.24
N TYR A 193 7.10 -20.64 3.44
CA TYR A 193 7.56 -20.27 2.11
C TYR A 193 8.04 -18.83 2.06
N ALA A 194 8.86 -18.55 1.06
CA ALA A 194 9.21 -17.20 0.63
C ALA A 194 9.20 -17.14 -0.90
N THR A 195 8.86 -16.01 -1.46
CA THR A 195 8.95 -15.80 -2.91
C THR A 195 10.36 -15.35 -3.29
N PRO A 196 11.01 -15.99 -4.28
CA PRO A 196 12.32 -15.55 -4.74
C PRO A 196 12.27 -14.21 -5.48
N VAL A 197 13.44 -13.67 -5.80
CA VAL A 197 13.56 -12.46 -6.63
C VAL A 197 12.83 -12.65 -7.98
N ASN A 198 12.10 -11.61 -8.42
CA ASN A 198 11.33 -11.59 -9.67
C ASN A 198 10.22 -12.66 -9.78
N TRP A 199 9.85 -13.28 -8.67
CA TRP A 199 8.80 -14.29 -8.63
C TRP A 199 7.48 -13.79 -9.25
N LYS A 200 6.84 -14.66 -9.99
CA LYS A 200 5.50 -14.44 -10.56
C LYS A 200 4.53 -15.47 -9.99
N PRO A 201 3.23 -15.14 -9.90
CA PRO A 201 2.20 -16.08 -9.47
C PRO A 201 2.27 -17.39 -10.28
N GLY A 202 2.30 -18.52 -9.55
CA GLY A 202 2.42 -19.85 -10.14
C GLY A 202 3.85 -20.38 -10.27
N GLU A 203 4.87 -19.56 -10.05
CA GLU A 203 6.26 -20.03 -10.02
C GLU A 203 6.62 -20.69 -8.67
N ASP A 204 7.71 -21.47 -8.66
CA ASP A 204 8.21 -22.18 -7.50
C ASP A 204 8.57 -21.22 -6.36
N VAL A 205 8.39 -21.68 -5.13
CA VAL A 205 8.66 -20.91 -3.92
C VAL A 205 9.85 -21.43 -3.16
N LEU A 206 10.55 -20.54 -2.45
CA LEU A 206 11.60 -20.92 -1.51
C LEU A 206 10.98 -21.50 -0.23
N VAL A 207 11.61 -22.53 0.31
CA VAL A 207 11.27 -23.09 1.63
C VAL A 207 12.23 -22.49 2.66
N THR A 208 11.71 -21.67 3.56
CA THR A 208 12.53 -20.93 4.54
C THR A 208 13.16 -21.81 5.60
N HIS A 209 12.54 -22.96 5.88
CA HIS A 209 13.05 -23.96 6.82
C HIS A 209 12.78 -25.35 6.28
N PHE A 210 13.75 -25.89 5.53
CA PHE A 210 13.63 -27.22 4.95
C PHE A 210 14.11 -28.28 5.96
N PRO A 211 13.26 -29.23 6.38
CA PRO A 211 13.54 -30.10 7.51
C PRO A 211 14.40 -31.35 7.15
N TYR A 212 14.71 -31.51 5.85
CA TYR A 212 15.45 -32.71 5.38
C TYR A 212 16.85 -32.33 4.91
N THR A 213 17.79 -33.25 5.14
CA THR A 213 19.13 -33.19 4.54
C THR A 213 19.06 -33.62 3.06
N GLU A 214 20.05 -33.21 2.26
CA GLU A 214 20.19 -33.64 0.87
C GLU A 214 20.18 -35.17 0.70
N LYS A 215 20.89 -35.89 1.60
CA LYS A 215 20.92 -37.36 1.62
C LYS A 215 19.57 -37.99 1.92
N GLU A 216 18.74 -37.36 2.73
CA GLU A 216 17.37 -37.84 3.00
C GLU A 216 16.47 -37.61 1.80
N VAL A 217 16.59 -36.47 1.10
CA VAL A 217 15.88 -36.21 -0.14
C VAL A 217 16.30 -37.20 -1.23
N GLU A 218 17.60 -37.51 -1.34
CA GLU A 218 18.09 -38.50 -2.30
C GLU A 218 17.48 -39.91 -2.11
N LYS A 219 17.18 -40.29 -0.88
CA LYS A 219 16.59 -41.58 -0.53
C LYS A 219 15.07 -41.65 -0.64
N LYS A 220 14.41 -40.53 -0.79
CA LYS A 220 12.94 -40.41 -0.81
C LYS A 220 12.49 -39.82 -2.14
N PRO A 221 12.08 -40.68 -3.11
CA PRO A 221 11.66 -40.22 -4.44
C PRO A 221 10.55 -39.16 -4.40
N GLU A 222 9.59 -39.30 -3.48
CA GLU A 222 8.48 -38.37 -3.30
C GLU A 222 8.94 -36.95 -2.97
N LEU A 223 10.04 -36.80 -2.23
CA LEU A 223 10.59 -35.46 -1.94
C LEU A 223 11.28 -34.84 -3.15
N LYS A 224 11.83 -35.64 -4.06
CA LYS A 224 12.45 -35.14 -5.31
C LYS A 224 11.42 -34.66 -6.32
N GLU A 225 10.20 -35.22 -6.27
CA GLU A 225 9.11 -34.75 -7.11
C GLU A 225 8.68 -33.34 -6.71
N ASP A 226 8.61 -33.06 -5.39
CA ASP A 226 8.09 -31.81 -4.84
C ASP A 226 9.15 -30.72 -4.64
N TYR A 227 10.42 -31.13 -4.39
CA TYR A 227 11.47 -30.19 -3.98
C TYR A 227 12.75 -30.35 -4.81
N TYR A 228 13.51 -29.27 -4.90
CA TYR A 228 14.87 -29.27 -5.44
C TYR A 228 15.74 -28.23 -4.74
N ASN A 229 17.06 -28.41 -4.82
CA ASN A 229 18.05 -27.54 -4.19
C ASN A 229 18.89 -26.83 -5.25
N VAL A 230 19.22 -25.57 -4.99
CA VAL A 230 20.13 -24.76 -5.79
C VAL A 230 21.30 -24.31 -4.93
N GLY A 231 22.52 -24.74 -5.29
CA GLY A 231 23.76 -24.32 -4.66
C GLY A 231 23.92 -24.70 -3.19
N ASN A 232 23.25 -25.74 -2.71
CA ASN A 232 23.20 -26.19 -1.31
C ASN A 232 22.74 -25.09 -0.33
N LEU A 233 22.07 -24.05 -0.83
CA LEU A 233 21.63 -22.88 -0.07
C LEU A 233 20.14 -22.67 -0.15
N MET A 234 19.54 -22.91 -1.31
CA MET A 234 18.14 -22.59 -1.60
C MET A 234 17.34 -23.86 -1.92
N TRP A 235 16.42 -24.19 -1.04
CA TRP A 235 15.42 -25.23 -1.31
C TRP A 235 14.18 -24.60 -1.90
N PHE A 236 13.76 -25.14 -3.03
CA PHE A 236 12.52 -24.75 -3.70
C PHE A 236 11.48 -25.84 -3.55
N LYS A 237 10.23 -25.43 -3.33
CA LYS A 237 9.06 -26.26 -3.56
C LYS A 237 8.51 -25.96 -4.95
N LYS A 238 8.32 -26.99 -5.74
CA LYS A 238 7.64 -26.87 -7.02
C LYS A 238 6.16 -26.54 -6.77
N THR A 239 5.66 -25.57 -7.48
CA THR A 239 4.22 -25.34 -7.57
C THR A 239 3.72 -26.18 -8.72
N ASP A 240 2.69 -27.01 -8.47
CA ASP A 240 2.03 -27.73 -9.55
C ASP A 240 1.55 -26.72 -10.58
N SER A 241 2.23 -26.68 -11.72
CA SER A 241 1.76 -25.94 -12.89
C SER A 241 0.46 -26.60 -13.34
N LYS A 242 -0.67 -26.06 -12.91
CA LYS A 242 -1.98 -26.42 -13.44
C LYS A 242 -2.26 -25.68 -14.74
#